data_eb7c0273aa5847737a236b09352e4447
#
_entry.id   eb7c0273aa5847737a236b09352e4447
#
_cell.length_a   1.000
_cell.length_b   1.000
_cell.length_c   1.000
_cell.angle_alpha   90.00
_cell.angle_beta   90.00
_cell.angle_gamma   90.00
#
_symmetry.space_group_name_H-M   'P 1'
#
loop_
_entity.id
_entity.type
_entity.pdbx_description
1 polymer ?
#
loop_
_entity_poly.entity_id
_entity_poly.type
_entity_poly.pdbx_seq_one_letter_code
_entity_poly.pdbx_strand_id
1 'polypeptide(L)'
;MKLTFLGTGAGETYPGYWCECPHCTYARKHRGKNLRTNSSMVIDEELLIDMGPSCFDNAARFGVNLSKLKTLLVTHPHEDHLYPQHLHWRNTDESLLPLTYVEKMRHGGPRFTDIPQLNIYGNSFVMEIGRAH
;
A
#
# COMPACT_ATOMS: atom_id res chain seq x y z
N MET A 1 -1.73 -16.68 -13.47
CA MET A 1 -1.58 -16.21 -12.07
C MET A 1 -0.17 -15.66 -11.91
N LYS A 2 -0.06 -14.35 -11.67
CA LYS A 2 1.20 -13.65 -11.39
C LYS A 2 1.19 -13.19 -9.94
N LEU A 3 2.20 -13.58 -9.19
CA LEU A 3 2.37 -13.21 -7.79
C LEU A 3 3.58 -12.28 -7.69
N THR A 4 3.40 -11.10 -7.10
CA THR A 4 4.45 -10.11 -6.90
C THR A 4 4.56 -9.75 -5.42
N PHE A 5 5.71 -10.01 -4.81
CA PHE A 5 6.01 -9.50 -3.47
C PHE A 5 6.36 -8.03 -3.55
N LEU A 6 5.60 -7.20 -2.85
CA LEU A 6 5.87 -5.76 -2.74
C LEU A 6 6.82 -5.46 -1.59
N GLY A 7 6.74 -6.24 -0.51
CA GLY A 7 7.64 -6.15 0.62
C GLY A 7 7.74 -7.47 1.39
N THR A 8 8.81 -7.65 2.16
CA THR A 8 9.11 -8.90 2.88
C THR A 8 9.75 -8.66 4.25
N GLY A 9 9.62 -7.45 4.80
CA GLY A 9 10.09 -7.06 6.12
C GLY A 9 8.95 -6.96 7.13
N ALA A 10 9.29 -6.84 8.40
CA ALA A 10 8.37 -6.56 9.50
C ALA A 10 8.11 -5.04 9.65
N GLY A 11 7.42 -4.64 10.71
CA GLY A 11 7.04 -3.24 10.97
C GLY A 11 8.21 -2.26 10.99
N GLU A 12 9.32 -2.65 11.61
CA GLU A 12 10.56 -1.85 11.65
C GLU A 12 11.34 -1.84 10.34
N THR A 13 10.93 -2.63 9.34
CA THR A 13 11.62 -2.81 8.06
C THR A 13 13.05 -3.41 8.20
N TYR A 14 13.81 -3.52 7.12
CA TYR A 14 15.23 -3.83 7.16
C TYR A 14 15.96 -2.98 6.10
N PRO A 15 17.00 -2.23 6.48
CA PRO A 15 17.54 -2.02 7.83
C PRO A 15 16.53 -1.37 8.78
N GLY A 16 16.55 -1.74 10.06
CA GLY A 16 15.67 -1.16 11.08
C GLY A 16 15.92 0.34 11.23
N TYR A 17 14.85 1.12 11.44
CA TYR A 17 14.88 2.59 11.46
C TYR A 17 15.93 3.16 12.44
N TRP A 18 16.00 2.61 13.63
CA TRP A 18 16.84 3.09 14.72
C TRP A 18 18.05 2.17 15.00
N CYS A 19 18.36 1.24 14.08
CA CYS A 19 19.38 0.22 14.28
C CYS A 19 20.69 0.57 13.57
N GLU A 20 21.78 0.61 14.31
CA GLU A 20 23.14 0.84 13.80
C GLU A 20 24.05 -0.40 13.88
N CYS A 21 23.47 -1.58 14.03
CA CYS A 21 24.25 -2.81 14.02
C CYS A 21 24.99 -3.01 12.67
N PRO A 22 26.06 -3.82 12.63
CA PRO A 22 26.85 -4.04 11.41
C PRO A 22 25.99 -4.45 10.20
N HIS A 23 24.96 -5.27 10.41
CA HIS A 23 24.06 -5.72 9.35
C HIS A 23 23.21 -4.59 8.78
N CYS A 24 22.60 -3.76 9.64
CA CYS A 24 21.81 -2.62 9.20
C CYS A 24 22.67 -1.55 8.52
N THR A 25 23.88 -1.31 9.03
CA THR A 25 24.86 -0.41 8.39
C THR A 25 25.28 -0.92 7.02
N TYR A 26 25.56 -2.22 6.91
CA TYR A 26 25.85 -2.86 5.63
C TYR A 26 24.68 -2.70 4.63
N ALA A 27 23.45 -2.97 5.09
CA ALA A 27 22.27 -2.88 4.25
C ALA A 27 22.02 -1.45 3.71
N ARG A 28 22.19 -0.42 4.56
CA ARG A 28 22.09 0.99 4.13
C ARG A 28 23.13 1.36 3.07
N LYS A 29 24.34 0.85 3.21
CA LYS A 29 25.43 1.09 2.26
C LYS A 29 25.22 0.39 0.92
N HIS A 30 24.82 -0.88 0.94
CA HIS A 30 24.72 -1.72 -0.26
C HIS A 30 23.36 -1.70 -0.94
N ARG A 31 22.28 -1.35 -0.20
CA ARG A 31 20.93 -1.20 -0.75
C ARG A 31 20.43 -2.43 -1.55
N GLY A 32 19.57 -2.19 -2.54
CA GLY A 32 19.02 -3.25 -3.41
C GLY A 32 18.27 -4.32 -2.61
N LYS A 33 18.61 -5.61 -2.82
CA LYS A 33 17.99 -6.75 -2.13
C LYS A 33 18.16 -6.77 -0.60
N ASN A 34 19.04 -5.91 -0.08
CA ASN A 34 19.21 -5.75 1.36
C ASN A 34 18.17 -4.81 2.00
N LEU A 35 17.35 -4.14 1.21
CA LEU A 35 16.26 -3.31 1.71
C LEU A 35 14.96 -4.12 1.69
N ARG A 36 14.32 -4.26 2.85
CA ARG A 36 13.04 -4.95 2.99
C ARG A 36 12.04 -4.07 3.71
N THR A 37 10.96 -3.80 3.05
CA THR A 37 9.85 -2.99 3.53
C THR A 37 8.73 -3.87 4.07
N ASN A 38 7.67 -3.28 4.64
CA ASN A 38 6.56 -4.01 5.23
C ASN A 38 6.01 -5.09 4.30
N SER A 39 5.70 -6.25 4.86
CA SER A 39 5.21 -7.41 4.10
C SER A 39 3.93 -7.09 3.37
N SER A 40 3.95 -7.31 2.07
CA SER A 40 2.78 -7.13 1.20
C SER A 40 2.97 -7.91 -0.09
N MET A 41 1.88 -8.39 -0.68
CA MET A 41 1.89 -9.19 -1.88
C MET A 41 0.66 -8.92 -2.74
N VAL A 42 0.85 -8.85 -4.05
CA VAL A 42 -0.26 -8.69 -4.99
C VAL A 42 -0.33 -9.87 -5.96
N ILE A 43 -1.56 -10.30 -6.25
CA ILE A 43 -1.87 -11.40 -7.17
C ILE A 43 -2.69 -10.82 -8.32
N ASP A 44 -2.19 -10.99 -9.55
CA ASP A 44 -2.81 -10.58 -10.82
C ASP A 44 -3.26 -9.10 -10.86
N GLU A 45 -2.68 -8.24 -10.01
CA GLU A 45 -3.06 -6.84 -9.81
C GLU A 45 -4.51 -6.63 -9.31
N GLU A 46 -5.20 -7.70 -8.93
CA GLU A 46 -6.60 -7.68 -8.48
C GLU A 46 -6.79 -8.00 -7.00
N LEU A 47 -5.89 -8.79 -6.41
CA LEU A 47 -5.91 -9.14 -4.99
C LEU A 47 -4.62 -8.65 -4.32
N LEU A 48 -4.76 -7.83 -3.29
CA LEU A 48 -3.68 -7.39 -2.42
C LEU A 48 -3.79 -8.09 -1.07
N ILE A 49 -2.69 -8.61 -0.59
CA ILE A 49 -2.56 -9.17 0.76
C ILE A 49 -1.67 -8.23 1.56
N ASP A 50 -2.23 -7.67 2.62
CA ASP A 50 -1.68 -6.65 3.48
C ASP A 50 -1.31 -5.33 2.76
N MET A 51 -1.64 -4.23 3.40
CA MET A 51 -1.47 -2.88 2.87
C MET A 51 -0.83 -1.99 3.96
N GLY A 52 0.45 -2.22 4.22
CA GLY A 52 1.23 -1.38 5.12
C GLY A 52 1.68 -0.06 4.47
N PRO A 53 2.36 0.81 5.23
CA PRO A 53 2.77 2.16 4.78
C PRO A 53 3.59 2.17 3.50
N SER A 54 4.45 1.18 3.28
CA SER A 54 5.34 1.11 2.11
C SER A 54 4.71 0.49 0.85
N CYS A 55 3.45 0.06 0.93
CA CYS A 55 2.80 -0.69 -0.15
C CYS A 55 2.77 0.08 -1.48
N PHE A 56 2.38 1.36 -1.47
CA PHE A 56 2.23 2.15 -2.70
C PHE A 56 3.57 2.51 -3.33
N ASP A 57 4.57 2.85 -2.52
CA ASP A 57 5.92 3.11 -3.03
C ASP A 57 6.50 1.89 -3.72
N ASN A 58 6.29 0.72 -3.13
CA ASN A 58 6.77 -0.53 -3.71
C ASN A 58 5.98 -0.93 -4.96
N ALA A 59 4.67 -0.74 -4.98
CA ALA A 59 3.87 -0.97 -6.18
C ALA A 59 4.37 -0.11 -7.34
N ALA A 60 4.62 1.18 -7.10
CA ALA A 60 5.19 2.08 -8.10
C ALA A 60 6.57 1.63 -8.58
N ARG A 61 7.47 1.25 -7.65
CA ARG A 61 8.81 0.73 -7.97
C ARG A 61 8.80 -0.51 -8.84
N PHE A 62 7.84 -1.39 -8.63
CA PHE A 62 7.74 -2.66 -9.35
C PHE A 62 6.80 -2.61 -10.55
N GLY A 63 6.27 -1.43 -10.88
CA GLY A 63 5.36 -1.22 -12.00
C GLY A 63 4.02 -1.95 -11.86
N VAL A 64 3.56 -2.12 -10.61
CA VAL A 64 2.27 -2.77 -10.29
C VAL A 64 1.16 -1.73 -10.30
N ASN A 65 0.10 -1.99 -11.05
CA ASN A 65 -1.05 -1.10 -11.13
C ASN A 65 -2.12 -1.48 -10.10
N LEU A 66 -2.19 -0.73 -9.00
CA LEU A 66 -3.17 -0.95 -7.94
C LEU A 66 -4.58 -0.41 -8.25
N SER A 67 -4.78 0.31 -9.36
CA SER A 67 -6.13 0.80 -9.72
C SER A 67 -7.11 -0.32 -10.06
N LYS A 68 -6.59 -1.50 -10.41
CA LYS A 68 -7.39 -2.69 -10.74
C LYS A 68 -7.80 -3.53 -9.52
N LEU A 69 -7.34 -3.18 -8.33
CA LEU A 69 -7.64 -3.95 -7.12
C LEU A 69 -9.14 -4.05 -6.87
N LYS A 70 -9.58 -5.28 -6.69
CA LYS A 70 -10.94 -5.68 -6.32
C LYS A 70 -11.03 -6.20 -4.89
N THR A 71 -9.92 -6.72 -4.38
CA THR A 71 -9.87 -7.38 -3.08
C THR A 71 -8.63 -6.97 -2.29
N LEU A 72 -8.82 -6.61 -1.03
CA LEU A 72 -7.79 -6.46 -0.01
C LEU A 72 -8.05 -7.50 1.08
N LEU A 73 -7.09 -8.38 1.30
CA LEU A 73 -7.08 -9.32 2.41
C LEU A 73 -6.07 -8.85 3.45
N VAL A 74 -6.51 -8.61 4.68
CA VAL A 74 -5.65 -8.16 5.77
C VAL A 74 -5.47 -9.31 6.75
N THR A 75 -4.23 -9.74 6.95
CA THR A 75 -3.90 -10.89 7.81
C THR A 75 -4.14 -10.58 9.28
N HIS A 76 -3.78 -9.37 9.72
CA HIS A 76 -3.97 -8.90 11.08
C HIS A 76 -3.89 -7.36 11.17
N PRO A 77 -4.32 -6.75 12.30
CA PRO A 77 -4.57 -5.30 12.38
C PRO A 77 -3.37 -4.42 12.69
N HIS A 78 -2.14 -4.95 12.71
CA HIS A 78 -0.96 -4.10 12.92
C HIS A 78 -0.79 -3.11 11.77
N GLU A 79 -0.26 -1.92 12.06
CA GLU A 79 -0.14 -0.82 11.11
C GLU A 79 0.77 -1.13 9.91
N ASP A 80 1.72 -2.05 10.06
CA ASP A 80 2.58 -2.53 8.98
C ASP A 80 1.87 -3.49 8.01
N HIS A 81 0.66 -3.96 8.36
CA HIS A 81 -0.21 -4.80 7.54
C HIS A 81 -1.51 -4.09 7.12
N LEU A 82 -1.97 -3.10 7.92
CA LEU A 82 -3.13 -2.28 7.59
C LEU A 82 -2.84 -0.81 7.86
N TYR A 83 -2.67 -0.03 6.80
CA TYR A 83 -2.55 1.42 6.85
C TYR A 83 -3.75 2.07 6.15
N PRO A 84 -4.88 2.27 6.86
CA PRO A 84 -6.15 2.65 6.23
C PRO A 84 -6.14 4.02 5.58
N GLN A 85 -5.21 4.90 5.96
CA GLN A 85 -5.04 6.22 5.34
C GLN A 85 -4.83 6.15 3.82
N HIS A 86 -4.26 5.06 3.32
CA HIS A 86 -4.12 4.85 1.87
C HIS A 86 -5.47 4.74 1.15
N LEU A 87 -6.52 4.29 1.83
CA LEU A 87 -7.86 4.15 1.25
C LEU A 87 -8.52 5.49 0.93
N HIS A 88 -8.14 6.57 1.63
CA HIS A 88 -8.64 7.91 1.32
C HIS A 88 -8.35 8.33 -0.13
N TRP A 89 -7.21 7.89 -0.67
CA TRP A 89 -6.82 8.22 -2.03
C TRP A 89 -7.59 7.44 -3.10
N ARG A 90 -8.38 6.45 -2.67
CA ARG A 90 -9.28 5.67 -3.53
C ARG A 90 -10.68 6.28 -3.64
N ASN A 91 -10.96 7.30 -2.86
CA ASN A 91 -12.26 7.97 -2.92
C ASN A 91 -12.44 8.67 -4.27
N THR A 92 -13.53 8.33 -4.97
CA THR A 92 -13.90 8.90 -6.27
C THR A 92 -14.88 10.05 -6.14
N ASP A 93 -15.35 10.37 -4.93
CA ASP A 93 -16.21 11.52 -4.70
C ASP A 93 -15.42 12.81 -4.84
N GLU A 94 -15.59 13.45 -5.99
CA GLU A 94 -14.90 14.68 -6.32
C GLU A 94 -15.20 15.83 -5.35
N SER A 95 -16.34 15.80 -4.64
CA SER A 95 -16.71 16.83 -3.66
C SER A 95 -15.86 16.78 -2.41
N LEU A 96 -15.29 15.63 -2.10
CA LEU A 96 -14.43 15.39 -0.94
C LEU A 96 -12.92 15.58 -1.22
N LEU A 97 -12.56 15.83 -2.48
CA LEU A 97 -11.17 16.01 -2.88
C LEU A 97 -10.89 17.49 -3.15
N PRO A 98 -10.32 18.25 -2.21
CA PRO A 98 -10.04 19.69 -2.39
C PRO A 98 -8.98 20.01 -3.47
N LEU A 99 -8.33 18.99 -4.00
CA LEU A 99 -7.25 19.12 -5.00
C LEU A 99 -7.71 19.39 -6.43
N THR A 100 -9.00 19.47 -6.70
CA THR A 100 -9.50 19.04 -8.00
C THR A 100 -9.59 20.10 -9.06
N TYR A 101 -9.68 21.36 -8.73
CA TYR A 101 -9.83 22.37 -9.78
C TYR A 101 -8.54 22.51 -10.61
N VAL A 102 -7.41 22.61 -9.95
CA VAL A 102 -6.11 22.76 -10.62
C VAL A 102 -5.69 21.47 -11.33
N GLU A 103 -6.00 20.30 -10.74
CA GLU A 103 -5.68 19.01 -11.37
C GLU A 103 -6.62 18.70 -12.54
N LYS A 104 -7.91 18.97 -12.44
CA LYS A 104 -8.83 18.88 -13.58
C LYS A 104 -8.39 19.75 -14.76
N MET A 105 -7.92 20.95 -14.47
CA MET A 105 -7.43 21.87 -15.51
C MET A 105 -6.10 21.41 -16.12
N ARG A 106 -5.23 20.76 -15.33
CA ARG A 106 -3.93 20.28 -15.82
C ARG A 106 -3.98 18.98 -16.61
N HIS A 107 -4.89 18.08 -16.24
CA HIS A 107 -4.91 16.71 -16.77
C HIS A 107 -6.12 16.41 -17.65
N GLY A 108 -7.02 17.38 -17.87
CA GLY A 108 -8.11 17.29 -18.82
C GLY A 108 -9.19 16.25 -18.49
N GLY A 109 -9.26 15.75 -17.26
CA GLY A 109 -10.26 14.77 -16.89
C GLY A 109 -10.29 14.42 -15.40
N PRO A 110 -11.25 13.59 -14.98
CA PRO A 110 -11.34 13.13 -13.61
C PRO A 110 -10.10 12.29 -13.22
N ARG A 111 -9.65 12.48 -11.99
CA ARG A 111 -8.45 11.82 -11.46
C ARG A 111 -8.60 10.30 -11.35
N PHE A 112 -9.81 9.87 -11.07
CA PHE A 112 -10.17 8.47 -10.90
C PHE A 112 -11.37 8.16 -11.79
N THR A 113 -11.19 7.33 -12.79
CA THR A 113 -12.25 6.80 -13.61
C THR A 113 -12.27 5.30 -13.49
N ASP A 114 -13.44 4.73 -13.32
CA ASP A 114 -13.69 3.29 -13.46
C ASP A 114 -12.84 2.37 -12.57
N ILE A 115 -12.45 2.84 -11.38
CA ILE A 115 -11.83 1.94 -10.40
C ILE A 115 -12.89 1.01 -9.81
N PRO A 116 -12.64 -0.31 -9.74
CA PRO A 116 -13.60 -1.26 -9.21
C PRO A 116 -13.84 -1.05 -7.72
N GLN A 117 -15.02 -1.47 -7.25
CA GLN A 117 -15.28 -1.54 -5.81
C GLN A 117 -14.23 -2.42 -5.14
N LEU A 118 -13.71 -1.99 -4.00
CA LEU A 118 -12.76 -2.76 -3.20
C LEU A 118 -13.51 -3.51 -2.10
N ASN A 119 -13.37 -4.83 -2.11
CA ASN A 119 -13.84 -5.68 -1.03
C ASN A 119 -12.70 -5.93 -0.05
N ILE A 120 -12.93 -5.66 1.23
CA ILE A 120 -11.92 -5.81 2.28
C ILE A 120 -12.30 -6.99 3.17
N TYR A 121 -11.36 -7.90 3.38
CA TYR A 121 -11.50 -9.07 4.22
C TYR A 121 -10.45 -9.06 5.32
N GLY A 122 -10.88 -9.38 6.53
CA GLY A 122 -10.01 -9.48 7.70
C GLY A 122 -10.78 -10.07 8.89
N ASN A 123 -10.10 -10.27 10.01
CA ASN A 123 -10.75 -10.66 11.26
C ASN A 123 -11.56 -9.49 11.87
N SER A 124 -12.26 -9.73 12.98
CA SER A 124 -13.10 -8.72 13.63
C SER A 124 -12.34 -7.44 14.00
N PHE A 125 -11.12 -7.56 14.51
CA PHE A 125 -10.28 -6.41 14.87
C PHE A 125 -9.89 -5.55 13.67
N VAL A 126 -9.54 -6.18 12.55
CA VAL A 126 -9.28 -5.49 11.28
C VAL A 126 -10.52 -4.69 10.84
N MET A 127 -11.70 -5.30 10.94
CA MET A 127 -12.95 -4.66 10.52
C MET A 127 -13.37 -3.52 11.44
N GLU A 128 -13.05 -3.56 12.72
CA GLU A 128 -13.27 -2.46 13.66
C GLU A 128 -12.41 -1.23 13.30
N ILE A 129 -11.13 -1.43 13.03
CA ILE A 129 -10.23 -0.35 12.58
C ILE A 129 -10.73 0.25 11.27
N GLY A 130 -11.13 -0.58 10.31
CA GLY A 130 -11.65 -0.10 9.02
C GLY A 130 -12.94 0.73 9.12
N ARG A 131 -13.74 0.52 10.16
CA ARG A 131 -14.97 1.33 10.41
C ARG A 131 -14.68 2.68 11.07
N ALA A 132 -13.54 2.81 11.76
CA ALA A 132 -13.13 4.04 12.43
C ALA A 132 -12.49 5.07 11.48
N HIS A 133 -12.19 4.67 10.26
CA HIS A 133 -11.55 5.46 9.20
C HIS A 133 -12.39 5.50 7.92
#